data_ff92c2b438800206e0c1dc0761276804
#
_entry.id   ff92c2b438800206e0c1dc0761276804
#
_cell.length_a   1.000
_cell.length_b   1.000
_cell.length_c   1.000
_cell.angle_alpha   90.00
_cell.angle_beta   90.00
_cell.angle_gamma   90.00
#
_symmetry.space_group_name_H-M   'P 1'
#
loop_
_entity.id
_entity.type
_entity.pdbx_description
1 polymer ?
#
loop_
_entity_poly.entity_id
_entity_poly.type
_entity_poly.pdbx_seq_one_letter_code
_entity_poly.pdbx_strand_id
1 'polypeptide(L)'
;MTDPHDQTGARRVFEILQEPDWFSGLSPREARLLDGGLAFHCLARPGERIRATVLRTDGPHLPSLTDHRTQRIEWADDRRVVGTIEAHATGTPVPTTGVVDVVLDLGGPPGSLMRLELPPGRVHAVRSVVRGRAPVVFDVLRQLRTDRLENRRLSRPIPRVGRADVTSAGSSRGSTKAVLFGLHWLELGGAEKWAAETIGMARAAGLFPIVVSDRPSGHPDIARPVFDDALVIPLTHPVPAEHESRVLSQLFERFDIRGVHVHHCTWLYQRLPWIRAQYPGTELVDSLHVLEWRTGGFVDIALRMSNVMDQHHVISPQLRDYLVDQQGLPREKVSLATLADLTVDPSGQRAEPVSTRKAGDPMTVAFVGRFTQQKRPYLFLRLAARLRARLGDRVRFIVHGDGELASEVRADHARLGLAGSVQLRGTDQPVAQTLDEADVLVISSDNEGVTLTSFEADAHGVLVVSSDVGSQASVVLPELLLPRAPLPFLRAAEDVLVSLCEDAERAAHLLVEQRGKVDAFADLPRARDWTRYLYERWAS
;
A
#
# COMPACT_ATOMS: atom_id res chain seq x y z
N MET A 1 13.47 -10.64 -38.34
CA MET A 1 12.27 -11.01 -37.59
C MET A 1 12.74 -12.05 -36.58
N THR A 2 13.10 -11.63 -35.38
CA THR A 2 13.46 -12.50 -34.24
C THR A 2 12.18 -13.03 -33.63
N ASP A 3 12.15 -14.35 -33.38
CA ASP A 3 11.03 -15.10 -32.86
C ASP A 3 10.56 -14.51 -31.50
N PRO A 4 9.26 -14.22 -31.29
CA PRO A 4 8.75 -13.73 -30.00
C PRO A 4 9.00 -14.72 -28.84
N HIS A 5 9.25 -16.00 -29.11
CA HIS A 5 9.55 -17.02 -28.09
C HIS A 5 10.97 -16.95 -27.53
N ASP A 6 11.93 -16.32 -28.21
CA ASP A 6 13.33 -16.23 -27.75
C ASP A 6 13.52 -15.16 -26.62
N GLN A 7 12.61 -14.19 -26.51
CA GLN A 7 12.67 -13.18 -25.43
C GLN A 7 12.16 -13.66 -24.06
N THR A 8 11.39 -14.75 -24.00
CA THR A 8 10.87 -15.33 -22.75
C THR A 8 11.96 -16.06 -21.96
N GLY A 9 12.95 -16.65 -22.62
CA GLY A 9 14.06 -17.36 -21.96
C GLY A 9 14.99 -16.46 -21.15
N ALA A 10 15.28 -15.25 -21.65
CA ALA A 10 16.17 -14.28 -20.99
C ALA A 10 15.59 -13.63 -19.72
N ARG A 11 14.29 -13.77 -19.48
CA ARG A 11 13.57 -13.17 -18.36
C ARG A 11 13.32 -14.12 -17.19
N ARG A 12 13.47 -15.43 -17.39
CA ARG A 12 13.35 -16.41 -16.31
C ARG A 12 14.68 -16.56 -15.59
N VAL A 13 14.64 -16.57 -14.27
CA VAL A 13 15.81 -16.75 -13.40
C VAL A 13 16.02 -18.19 -12.96
N PHE A 14 15.07 -19.07 -13.26
CA PHE A 14 15.13 -20.51 -13.00
C PHE A 14 14.51 -21.32 -14.14
N GLU A 15 14.88 -22.58 -14.22
CA GLU A 15 14.32 -23.59 -15.10
C GLU A 15 13.79 -24.76 -14.27
N ILE A 16 12.60 -25.24 -14.63
CA ILE A 16 12.01 -26.46 -14.06
C ILE A 16 12.52 -27.65 -14.86
N LEU A 17 13.07 -28.68 -14.18
CA LEU A 17 13.64 -29.85 -14.83
C LEU A 17 12.56 -30.71 -15.51
N GLN A 18 11.40 -30.84 -14.87
CA GLN A 18 10.24 -31.53 -15.40
C GLN A 18 8.98 -30.90 -14.80
N GLU A 19 8.10 -30.43 -15.67
CA GLU A 19 6.80 -29.86 -15.23
C GLU A 19 5.89 -31.01 -14.78
N PRO A 20 5.44 -31.01 -13.53
CA PRO A 20 4.58 -32.05 -13.01
C PRO A 20 3.11 -31.85 -13.40
N ASP A 21 2.34 -32.96 -13.52
CA ASP A 21 0.93 -32.95 -13.96
C ASP A 21 0.03 -32.05 -13.07
N TRP A 22 0.32 -31.95 -11.77
CA TRP A 22 -0.46 -31.13 -10.84
C TRP A 22 -0.29 -29.62 -11.05
N PHE A 23 0.72 -29.18 -11.81
CA PHE A 23 0.99 -27.76 -12.05
C PHE A 23 -0.21 -27.05 -12.72
N SER A 24 -0.87 -27.71 -13.67
CA SER A 24 -2.05 -27.19 -14.36
C SER A 24 -3.28 -26.97 -13.44
N GLY A 25 -3.29 -27.58 -12.27
CA GLY A 25 -4.33 -27.43 -11.25
C GLY A 25 -4.14 -26.26 -10.27
N LEU A 26 -3.08 -25.47 -10.43
CA LEU A 26 -2.86 -24.28 -9.62
C LEU A 26 -3.72 -23.10 -10.10
N SER A 27 -4.27 -22.35 -9.15
CA SER A 27 -4.85 -21.04 -9.48
C SER A 27 -3.77 -20.05 -9.95
N PRO A 28 -4.12 -19.01 -10.71
CA PRO A 28 -3.14 -18.00 -11.15
C PRO A 28 -2.33 -17.39 -9.99
N ARG A 29 -2.95 -17.19 -8.82
CA ARG A 29 -2.25 -16.72 -7.61
C ARG A 29 -1.24 -17.74 -7.11
N GLU A 30 -1.63 -19.01 -7.00
CA GLU A 30 -0.74 -20.08 -6.52
C GLU A 30 0.45 -20.29 -7.45
N ALA A 31 0.22 -20.27 -8.76
CA ALA A 31 1.30 -20.37 -9.76
C ALA A 31 2.31 -19.23 -9.59
N ARG A 32 1.86 -17.98 -9.39
CA ARG A 32 2.74 -16.82 -9.16
C ARG A 32 3.51 -16.90 -7.84
N LEU A 33 2.88 -17.41 -6.78
CA LEU A 33 3.55 -17.64 -5.49
C LEU A 33 4.62 -18.71 -5.61
N LEU A 34 4.34 -19.80 -6.32
CA LEU A 34 5.30 -20.87 -6.59
C LEU A 34 6.50 -20.35 -7.39
N ASP A 35 6.24 -19.60 -8.48
CA ASP A 35 7.28 -18.96 -9.30
C ASP A 35 8.19 -18.06 -8.46
N GLY A 36 7.60 -17.23 -7.59
CA GLY A 36 8.34 -16.33 -6.69
C GLY A 36 9.21 -17.09 -5.68
N GLY A 37 8.68 -18.18 -5.12
CA GLY A 37 9.43 -19.05 -4.20
C GLY A 37 10.59 -19.77 -4.87
N LEU A 38 10.36 -20.36 -6.05
CA LEU A 38 11.41 -21.01 -6.84
C LEU A 38 12.49 -20.01 -7.27
N ALA A 39 12.08 -18.82 -7.76
CA ALA A 39 13.00 -17.76 -8.13
C ALA A 39 13.91 -17.36 -6.96
N PHE A 40 13.33 -17.16 -5.77
CA PHE A 40 14.09 -16.83 -4.57
C PHE A 40 15.15 -17.89 -4.26
N HIS A 41 14.75 -19.17 -4.18
CA HIS A 41 15.67 -20.24 -3.79
C HIS A 41 16.76 -20.50 -4.84
N CYS A 42 16.42 -20.40 -6.13
CA CYS A 42 17.40 -20.55 -7.22
C CYS A 42 18.40 -19.38 -7.25
N LEU A 43 17.96 -18.14 -7.00
CA LEU A 43 18.85 -16.98 -6.90
C LEU A 43 19.72 -17.01 -5.64
N ALA A 44 19.19 -17.51 -4.53
CA ALA A 44 19.95 -17.64 -3.28
C ALA A 44 21.00 -18.77 -3.36
N ARG A 45 20.82 -19.75 -4.26
CA ARG A 45 21.67 -20.94 -4.40
C ARG A 45 21.91 -21.29 -5.88
N PRO A 46 22.59 -20.42 -6.64
CA PRO A 46 22.68 -20.55 -8.12
C PRO A 46 23.44 -21.80 -8.60
N GLY A 47 24.26 -22.43 -7.75
CA GLY A 47 25.01 -23.66 -8.08
C GLY A 47 24.36 -24.95 -7.58
N GLU A 48 23.12 -24.89 -7.10
CA GLU A 48 22.44 -26.04 -6.50
C GLU A 48 21.13 -26.34 -7.24
N ARG A 49 20.68 -27.58 -7.16
CA ARG A 49 19.36 -28.01 -7.62
C ARG A 49 18.39 -27.93 -6.45
N ILE A 50 17.31 -27.19 -6.62
CA ILE A 50 16.26 -26.99 -5.62
C ILE A 50 15.18 -28.04 -5.84
N ARG A 51 14.90 -28.85 -4.82
CA ARG A 51 13.75 -29.75 -4.79
C ARG A 51 12.73 -29.16 -3.83
N ALA A 52 11.64 -28.63 -4.36
CA ALA A 52 10.59 -28.01 -3.57
C ALA A 52 9.42 -28.98 -3.34
N THR A 53 9.10 -29.23 -2.07
CA THR A 53 7.82 -29.81 -1.68
C THR A 53 6.80 -28.71 -1.56
N VAL A 54 5.75 -28.77 -2.39
CA VAL A 54 4.71 -27.73 -2.47
C VAL A 54 3.52 -28.12 -1.61
N LEU A 55 3.15 -27.21 -0.71
CA LEU A 55 2.00 -27.36 0.19
C LEU A 55 0.90 -26.38 -0.15
N ARG A 56 -0.33 -26.75 0.16
CA ARG A 56 -1.54 -25.93 0.15
C ARG A 56 -2.27 -26.12 1.47
N THR A 57 -2.91 -25.08 1.93
CA THR A 57 -3.74 -25.10 3.15
C THR A 57 -5.20 -24.80 2.79
N ASP A 58 -6.15 -25.57 3.33
CA ASP A 58 -7.57 -25.36 3.09
C ASP A 58 -8.13 -24.18 3.91
N GLY A 59 -7.49 -23.88 5.04
CA GLY A 59 -7.83 -22.76 5.92
C GLY A 59 -7.11 -21.46 5.54
N PRO A 60 -7.41 -20.37 6.24
CA PRO A 60 -6.79 -19.08 6.00
C PRO A 60 -5.36 -19.03 6.59
N HIS A 61 -4.38 -19.43 5.81
CA HIS A 61 -2.96 -19.34 6.15
C HIS A 61 -2.19 -18.46 5.17
N LEU A 62 -1.17 -17.75 5.71
CA LEU A 62 -0.27 -16.95 4.88
C LEU A 62 0.73 -17.85 4.15
N PRO A 63 1.15 -17.48 2.92
CA PRO A 63 2.20 -18.20 2.22
C PRO A 63 3.52 -18.21 2.99
N SER A 64 4.26 -19.29 2.87
CA SER A 64 5.63 -19.45 3.38
C SER A 64 6.55 -19.90 2.25
N LEU A 65 7.24 -18.95 1.60
CA LEU A 65 7.98 -19.16 0.35
C LEU A 65 9.49 -19.04 0.52
N THR A 66 9.96 -18.31 1.52
CA THR A 66 11.38 -17.96 1.68
C THR A 66 11.96 -18.48 3.00
N ASP A 67 11.28 -19.43 3.66
CA ASP A 67 11.82 -20.06 4.88
C ASP A 67 13.02 -20.91 4.50
N HIS A 68 14.16 -20.63 5.11
CA HIS A 68 15.41 -21.37 4.94
C HIS A 68 15.54 -22.57 5.89
N ARG A 69 14.63 -22.67 6.86
CA ARG A 69 14.60 -23.75 7.86
C ARG A 69 13.90 -24.98 7.29
N THR A 70 14.60 -25.71 6.44
CA THR A 70 14.09 -26.84 5.66
C THR A 70 13.73 -28.11 6.48
N GLN A 71 13.91 -28.14 7.81
CA GLN A 71 14.00 -29.40 8.54
C GLN A 71 12.78 -29.81 9.36
N ARG A 72 11.73 -28.99 9.45
CA ARG A 72 10.51 -29.41 10.15
C ARG A 72 9.27 -28.87 9.44
N ILE A 73 8.66 -29.74 8.65
CA ILE A 73 7.26 -29.57 8.29
C ILE A 73 6.47 -29.77 9.59
N GLU A 74 5.96 -28.70 10.18
CA GLU A 74 4.91 -28.84 11.19
C GLU A 74 3.65 -29.26 10.43
N TRP A 75 3.35 -30.52 10.46
CA TRP A 75 2.12 -31.08 9.92
C TRP A 75 0.95 -30.57 10.74
N ALA A 76 0.27 -29.55 10.21
CA ALA A 76 -1.06 -29.21 10.68
C ALA A 76 -2.07 -30.03 9.88
N ASP A 77 -3.16 -30.46 10.52
CA ASP A 77 -4.19 -31.33 9.93
C ASP A 77 -4.85 -30.73 8.67
N ASP A 78 -4.70 -29.43 8.43
CA ASP A 78 -5.24 -28.67 7.30
C ASP A 78 -4.26 -28.46 6.14
N ARG A 79 -3.01 -28.98 6.24
CA ARG A 79 -2.00 -28.87 5.18
C ARG A 79 -2.01 -30.10 4.28
N ARG A 80 -2.04 -29.85 2.96
CA ARG A 80 -1.98 -30.88 1.93
C ARG A 80 -0.75 -30.72 1.08
N VAL A 81 -0.05 -31.84 0.83
CA VAL A 81 1.02 -31.90 -0.17
C VAL A 81 0.38 -31.87 -1.56
N VAL A 82 0.72 -30.86 -2.36
CA VAL A 82 0.33 -30.75 -3.76
C VAL A 82 1.22 -31.66 -4.61
N GLY A 83 2.52 -31.61 -4.36
CA GLY A 83 3.52 -32.42 -5.05
C GLY A 83 4.94 -31.91 -4.82
N THR A 84 5.86 -32.43 -5.63
CA THR A 84 7.28 -32.04 -5.61
C THR A 84 7.67 -31.52 -6.98
N ILE A 85 8.52 -30.48 -7.02
CA ILE A 85 9.06 -29.90 -8.25
C ILE A 85 10.55 -29.64 -8.10
N GLU A 86 11.33 -29.87 -9.18
CA GLU A 86 12.74 -29.59 -9.17
C GLU A 86 13.08 -28.47 -10.16
N ALA A 87 13.91 -27.52 -9.70
CA ALA A 87 14.35 -26.39 -10.47
C ALA A 87 15.83 -26.07 -10.20
N HIS A 88 16.45 -25.32 -11.11
CA HIS A 88 17.79 -24.74 -10.94
C HIS A 88 17.86 -23.35 -11.55
N ALA A 89 18.92 -22.60 -11.21
CA ALA A 89 19.09 -21.26 -11.76
C ALA A 89 19.41 -21.32 -13.27
N THR A 90 18.77 -20.48 -14.08
CA THR A 90 19.06 -20.34 -15.51
C THR A 90 20.52 -19.94 -15.76
N GLY A 91 21.04 -20.30 -16.92
CA GLY A 91 22.41 -19.91 -17.32
C GLY A 91 23.52 -20.66 -16.55
N THR A 92 23.17 -21.63 -15.73
CA THR A 92 24.11 -22.57 -15.10
C THR A 92 23.85 -23.99 -15.60
N PRO A 93 24.86 -24.82 -15.79
CA PRO A 93 24.65 -26.25 -16.08
C PRO A 93 23.78 -26.88 -14.99
N VAL A 94 22.91 -27.80 -15.34
CA VAL A 94 22.12 -28.55 -14.34
C VAL A 94 23.06 -29.19 -13.33
N PRO A 95 22.99 -28.84 -12.05
CA PRO A 95 23.90 -29.42 -11.06
C PRO A 95 23.65 -30.93 -10.92
N THR A 96 24.71 -31.73 -11.07
CA THR A 96 24.64 -33.19 -10.92
C THR A 96 24.71 -33.62 -9.45
N THR A 97 25.21 -32.76 -8.58
CA THR A 97 25.34 -32.94 -7.13
C THR A 97 24.80 -31.72 -6.43
N GLY A 98 24.46 -31.84 -5.14
CA GLY A 98 23.97 -30.68 -4.36
C GLY A 98 22.49 -30.40 -4.59
N VAL A 99 21.63 -31.33 -4.19
CA VAL A 99 20.18 -31.09 -4.11
C VAL A 99 19.85 -30.48 -2.76
N VAL A 100 19.11 -29.38 -2.77
CA VAL A 100 18.59 -28.72 -1.57
C VAL A 100 17.09 -28.92 -1.52
N ASP A 101 16.62 -29.55 -0.46
CA ASP A 101 15.20 -29.71 -0.21
C ASP A 101 14.65 -28.45 0.47
N VAL A 102 13.56 -27.90 -0.08
CA VAL A 102 12.84 -26.74 0.45
C VAL A 102 11.35 -27.04 0.52
N VAL A 103 10.64 -26.29 1.36
CA VAL A 103 9.18 -26.38 1.44
C VAL A 103 8.60 -25.04 1.01
N LEU A 104 7.69 -25.08 0.05
CA LEU A 104 6.94 -23.92 -0.43
C LEU A 104 5.46 -24.08 -0.06
N ASP A 105 5.01 -23.39 0.97
CA ASP A 105 3.59 -23.35 1.36
C ASP A 105 2.92 -22.18 0.64
N LEU A 106 1.99 -22.47 -0.27
CA LEU A 106 1.26 -21.47 -1.04
C LEU A 106 0.17 -20.78 -0.22
N GLY A 107 0.00 -21.20 1.03
CA GLY A 107 -1.04 -20.72 1.92
C GLY A 107 -2.43 -21.19 1.52
N GLY A 108 -3.43 -20.60 2.16
CA GLY A 108 -4.84 -20.84 1.88
C GLY A 108 -5.43 -19.79 0.93
N PRO A 109 -6.75 -19.89 0.63
CA PRO A 109 -7.46 -18.89 -0.13
C PRO A 109 -7.31 -17.53 0.54
N PRO A 110 -7.19 -16.44 -0.24
CA PRO A 110 -7.12 -15.10 0.32
C PRO A 110 -8.44 -14.77 1.00
N GLY A 111 -8.49 -14.99 2.31
CA GLY A 111 -9.57 -14.48 3.16
C GLY A 111 -9.29 -13.04 3.57
N SER A 112 -10.31 -12.32 4.02
CA SER A 112 -10.17 -10.99 4.60
C SER A 112 -9.01 -10.99 5.60
N LEU A 113 -7.99 -10.16 5.31
CA LEU A 113 -6.80 -9.82 6.12
C LEU A 113 -6.58 -10.70 7.35
N MET A 114 -5.96 -11.86 7.14
CA MET A 114 -5.48 -12.66 8.25
C MET A 114 -4.28 -11.96 8.87
N ARG A 115 -4.51 -11.29 9.97
CA ARG A 115 -3.43 -10.98 10.89
C ARG A 115 -2.89 -12.29 11.46
N LEU A 116 -1.57 -12.47 11.42
CA LEU A 116 -0.88 -13.33 12.37
C LEU A 116 -1.25 -12.81 13.79
N GLU A 117 -2.30 -13.33 14.35
CA GLU A 117 -2.58 -13.18 15.77
C GLU A 117 -1.56 -14.06 16.50
N LEU A 118 -0.44 -13.44 16.86
CA LEU A 118 0.33 -13.97 17.98
C LEU A 118 -0.68 -14.18 19.12
N PRO A 119 -0.67 -15.35 19.81
CA PRO A 119 -1.61 -15.63 20.87
C PRO A 119 -1.65 -14.42 21.81
N PRO A 120 -2.82 -13.84 22.06
CA PRO A 120 -2.93 -12.56 22.72
C PRO A 120 -2.41 -12.69 24.15
N GLY A 121 -1.28 -12.06 24.44
CA GLY A 121 -0.86 -11.86 25.82
C GLY A 121 -1.99 -11.13 26.57
N ARG A 122 -2.10 -11.33 27.88
CA ARG A 122 -3.16 -10.73 28.75
C ARG A 122 -3.38 -9.23 28.48
N VAL A 123 -2.31 -8.48 28.18
CA VAL A 123 -2.37 -7.06 27.84
C VAL A 123 -3.09 -6.83 26.50
N HIS A 124 -2.86 -7.68 25.51
CA HIS A 124 -3.52 -7.58 24.21
C HIS A 124 -5.03 -7.88 24.31
N ALA A 125 -5.40 -8.89 25.09
CA ALA A 125 -6.80 -9.24 25.34
C ALA A 125 -7.55 -8.07 26.02
N VAL A 126 -6.96 -7.45 27.05
CA VAL A 126 -7.56 -6.28 27.73
C VAL A 126 -7.69 -5.10 26.75
N ARG A 127 -6.66 -4.82 25.94
CA ARG A 127 -6.71 -3.76 24.91
C ARG A 127 -7.81 -4.02 23.88
N SER A 128 -7.98 -5.26 23.42
CA SER A 128 -9.02 -5.64 22.47
C SER A 128 -10.42 -5.44 23.06
N VAL A 129 -10.64 -5.85 24.31
CA VAL A 129 -11.93 -5.64 25.01
C VAL A 129 -12.24 -4.14 25.19
N VAL A 130 -11.26 -3.33 25.62
CA VAL A 130 -11.45 -1.88 25.79
C VAL A 130 -11.73 -1.23 24.43
N ARG A 131 -10.99 -1.60 23.39
CA ARG A 131 -11.22 -1.11 22.01
C ARG A 131 -12.63 -1.46 21.53
N GLY A 132 -13.07 -2.69 21.71
CA GLY A 132 -14.40 -3.14 21.27
C GLY A 132 -15.56 -2.49 22.04
N ARG A 133 -15.41 -2.24 23.35
CA ARG A 133 -16.49 -1.66 24.18
C ARG A 133 -16.49 -0.15 24.26
N ALA A 134 -15.32 0.48 24.20
CA ALA A 134 -15.15 1.92 24.33
C ALA A 134 -14.09 2.47 23.34
N PRO A 135 -14.30 2.32 22.02
CA PRO A 135 -13.29 2.66 21.01
C PRO A 135 -12.86 4.13 21.04
N VAL A 136 -13.76 5.06 21.35
CA VAL A 136 -13.41 6.49 21.48
C VAL A 136 -12.50 6.73 22.68
N VAL A 137 -12.79 6.14 23.84
CA VAL A 137 -11.94 6.26 25.04
C VAL A 137 -10.56 5.65 24.76
N PHE A 138 -10.54 4.47 24.14
CA PHE A 138 -9.31 3.83 23.70
C PHE A 138 -8.49 4.74 22.78
N ASP A 139 -9.15 5.40 21.83
CA ASP A 139 -8.51 6.29 20.88
C ASP A 139 -8.00 7.57 21.54
N VAL A 140 -8.74 8.18 22.45
CA VAL A 140 -8.28 9.34 23.25
C VAL A 140 -7.02 9.01 24.03
N LEU A 141 -7.02 7.89 24.76
CA LEU A 141 -5.84 7.46 25.54
C LEU A 141 -4.63 7.17 24.64
N ARG A 142 -4.91 6.56 23.49
CA ARG A 142 -3.90 6.30 22.47
C ARG A 142 -3.29 7.59 21.95
N GLN A 143 -4.11 8.59 21.63
CA GLN A 143 -3.67 9.86 21.08
C GLN A 143 -2.87 10.67 22.10
N LEU A 144 -3.31 10.79 23.33
CA LEU A 144 -2.53 11.47 24.39
C LEU A 144 -1.11 10.91 24.54
N ARG A 145 -0.95 9.60 24.37
CA ARG A 145 0.36 8.97 24.35
C ARG A 145 1.14 9.28 23.06
N THR A 146 0.46 9.31 21.93
CA THR A 146 1.07 9.52 20.61
C THR A 146 1.55 10.94 20.46
N ASP A 147 0.74 11.95 20.79
CA ASP A 147 1.07 13.37 20.63
C ASP A 147 2.37 13.77 21.38
N ARG A 148 2.62 13.16 22.55
CA ARG A 148 3.87 13.38 23.27
C ARG A 148 5.10 12.82 22.56
N LEU A 149 4.93 11.73 21.83
CA LEU A 149 6.01 11.10 21.05
C LEU A 149 6.22 11.80 19.70
N GLU A 150 5.15 12.25 19.07
CA GLU A 150 5.16 12.99 17.82
C GLU A 150 5.93 14.28 17.92
N ASN A 151 5.55 15.16 18.85
CA ASN A 151 6.19 16.46 19.03
C ASN A 151 7.70 16.33 19.30
N ARG A 152 8.14 15.24 19.93
CA ARG A 152 9.55 14.96 20.16
C ARG A 152 10.27 14.43 18.91
N ARG A 153 9.58 13.73 18.04
CA ARG A 153 10.16 13.09 16.85
C ARG A 153 10.27 14.04 15.68
N LEU A 154 9.20 14.77 15.40
CA LEU A 154 9.13 15.69 14.27
C LEU A 154 10.05 16.90 14.41
N SER A 155 10.30 17.34 15.63
CA SER A 155 11.20 18.49 15.91
C SER A 155 12.68 18.14 15.84
N ARG A 156 13.05 16.86 15.63
CA ARG A 156 14.46 16.45 15.60
C ARG A 156 14.86 15.98 14.21
N PRO A 157 16.06 16.43 13.73
CA PRO A 157 16.62 15.88 12.50
C PRO A 157 16.81 14.36 12.62
N ILE A 158 16.37 13.63 11.59
CA ILE A 158 16.54 12.18 11.52
C ILE A 158 17.99 11.88 11.13
N PRO A 159 18.73 11.05 11.90
CA PRO A 159 20.09 10.67 11.58
C PRO A 159 20.14 9.95 10.22
N ARG A 160 21.07 10.36 9.36
CA ARG A 160 21.28 9.76 8.03
C ARG A 160 22.41 8.75 8.09
N VAL A 161 22.33 7.70 7.29
CA VAL A 161 23.46 6.79 7.08
C VAL A 161 24.63 7.55 6.43
N GLY A 162 25.86 7.13 6.70
CA GLY A 162 27.04 7.67 6.02
C GLY A 162 26.96 7.52 4.51
N ARG A 163 27.71 8.32 3.76
CA ARG A 163 27.89 8.07 2.32
C ARG A 163 28.56 6.72 2.15
N ALA A 164 28.04 5.91 1.23
CA ALA A 164 28.67 4.66 0.89
C ALA A 164 29.98 4.95 0.13
N ASP A 165 31.09 4.35 0.57
CA ASP A 165 32.30 4.35 -0.22
C ASP A 165 32.06 3.48 -1.45
N VAL A 166 32.23 4.07 -2.64
CA VAL A 166 32.03 3.36 -3.92
C VAL A 166 33.20 2.39 -4.09
N THR A 167 32.89 1.11 -3.98
CA THR A 167 33.80 0.05 -4.41
C THR A 167 33.47 -0.26 -5.87
N SER A 168 34.45 -0.17 -6.78
CA SER A 168 34.22 -0.50 -8.18
C SER A 168 33.85 -1.97 -8.31
N ALA A 169 32.59 -2.23 -8.56
CA ALA A 169 32.15 -3.57 -8.91
C ALA A 169 32.42 -3.82 -10.39
N GLY A 170 33.30 -4.73 -10.68
CA GLY A 170 33.54 -5.23 -12.04
C GLY A 170 32.52 -6.27 -12.47
N SER A 171 31.24 -6.15 -12.11
CA SER A 171 30.24 -7.13 -12.51
C SER A 171 29.69 -6.83 -13.89
N SER A 172 29.70 -7.83 -14.76
CA SER A 172 29.00 -7.80 -16.05
C SER A 172 27.50 -7.70 -15.78
N ARG A 173 26.86 -6.65 -16.28
CA ARG A 173 25.40 -6.52 -16.26
C ARG A 173 24.80 -7.36 -17.38
N GLY A 174 23.66 -7.98 -17.11
CA GLY A 174 22.85 -8.62 -18.14
C GLY A 174 22.42 -7.61 -19.23
N SER A 175 21.93 -8.13 -20.36
CA SER A 175 21.49 -7.29 -21.47
C SER A 175 20.07 -6.72 -21.33
N THR A 176 19.24 -7.35 -20.50
CA THR A 176 17.85 -6.91 -20.30
C THR A 176 17.80 -5.74 -19.35
N LYS A 177 17.43 -4.55 -19.85
CA LYS A 177 17.20 -3.36 -19.02
C LYS A 177 16.05 -3.59 -18.08
N ALA A 178 16.24 -3.33 -16.78
CA ALA A 178 15.27 -3.64 -15.74
C ALA A 178 15.15 -2.53 -14.68
N VAL A 179 14.04 -2.55 -13.95
CA VAL A 179 13.79 -1.77 -12.75
C VAL A 179 13.52 -2.72 -11.58
N LEU A 180 14.21 -2.50 -10.47
CA LEU A 180 13.95 -3.22 -9.22
C LEU A 180 12.96 -2.41 -8.36
N PHE A 181 11.76 -2.96 -8.18
CA PHE A 181 10.71 -2.41 -7.34
C PHE A 181 10.71 -3.04 -5.96
N GLY A 182 10.57 -2.22 -4.92
CA GLY A 182 10.33 -2.68 -3.56
C GLY A 182 8.94 -2.28 -3.08
N LEU A 183 8.09 -3.24 -2.79
CA LEU A 183 6.76 -3.05 -2.24
C LEU A 183 6.69 -3.68 -0.85
N HIS A 184 5.76 -3.23 0.01
CA HIS A 184 5.58 -3.90 1.29
C HIS A 184 4.69 -5.15 1.17
N TRP A 185 3.64 -5.14 0.35
CA TRP A 185 2.78 -6.28 0.03
C TRP A 185 2.07 -6.10 -1.33
N LEU A 186 1.30 -7.10 -1.75
CA LEU A 186 0.50 -7.07 -2.98
C LEU A 186 -0.98 -7.20 -2.60
N GLU A 187 -1.54 -6.12 -2.04
CA GLU A 187 -2.93 -5.99 -1.58
C GLU A 187 -3.58 -4.73 -2.16
N LEU A 188 -4.86 -4.49 -1.85
CA LEU A 188 -5.57 -3.28 -2.25
C LEU A 188 -5.24 -2.10 -1.33
N GLY A 189 -4.86 -0.98 -1.93
CA GLY A 189 -4.60 0.30 -1.26
C GLY A 189 -4.17 1.39 -2.23
N GLY A 190 -4.14 2.64 -1.77
CA GLY A 190 -3.75 3.76 -2.64
C GLY A 190 -2.28 3.72 -3.06
N ALA A 191 -1.39 3.37 -2.14
CA ALA A 191 0.03 3.24 -2.42
C ALA A 191 0.31 2.05 -3.36
N GLU A 192 -0.40 0.94 -3.15
CA GLU A 192 -0.31 -0.27 -3.97
C GLU A 192 -0.87 -0.04 -5.38
N LYS A 193 -1.96 0.73 -5.49
CA LYS A 193 -2.50 1.14 -6.79
C LYS A 193 -1.46 1.96 -7.56
N TRP A 194 -0.81 2.93 -6.91
CA TRP A 194 0.26 3.71 -7.53
C TRP A 194 1.47 2.85 -7.91
N ALA A 195 1.91 1.96 -7.02
CA ALA A 195 3.01 1.03 -7.33
C ALA A 195 2.70 0.15 -8.55
N ALA A 196 1.48 -0.37 -8.66
CA ALA A 196 1.03 -1.13 -9.84
C ALA A 196 1.06 -0.28 -11.13
N GLU A 197 0.60 0.99 -11.08
CA GLU A 197 0.71 1.91 -12.21
C GLU A 197 2.18 2.11 -12.64
N THR A 198 3.09 2.32 -11.68
CA THR A 198 4.53 2.51 -12.00
C THR A 198 5.15 1.27 -12.62
N ILE A 199 4.78 0.06 -12.20
CA ILE A 199 5.22 -1.20 -12.81
C ILE A 199 4.73 -1.28 -14.27
N GLY A 200 3.46 -0.95 -14.53
CA GLY A 200 2.92 -0.87 -15.89
C GLY A 200 3.66 0.14 -16.77
N MET A 201 3.98 1.31 -16.23
CA MET A 201 4.73 2.36 -16.93
C MET A 201 6.17 1.93 -17.25
N ALA A 202 6.85 1.24 -16.33
CA ALA A 202 8.20 0.70 -16.60
C ALA A 202 8.18 -0.29 -17.76
N ARG A 203 7.19 -1.19 -17.77
CA ARG A 203 7.00 -2.14 -18.88
C ARG A 203 6.71 -1.42 -20.20
N ALA A 204 5.85 -0.40 -20.18
CA ALA A 204 5.54 0.40 -21.37
C ALA A 204 6.77 1.15 -21.92
N ALA A 205 7.72 1.52 -21.05
CA ALA A 205 9.01 2.11 -21.44
C ALA A 205 10.04 1.07 -21.92
N GLY A 206 9.71 -0.23 -21.92
CA GLY A 206 10.61 -1.30 -22.35
C GLY A 206 11.54 -1.82 -21.24
N LEU A 207 11.30 -1.47 -19.98
CA LEU A 207 12.04 -1.96 -18.83
C LEU A 207 11.37 -3.21 -18.24
N PHE A 208 12.17 -4.20 -17.89
CA PHE A 208 11.67 -5.42 -17.25
C PHE A 208 11.44 -5.19 -15.75
N PRO A 209 10.21 -5.37 -15.23
CA PRO A 209 9.93 -5.16 -13.82
C PRO A 209 10.41 -6.35 -12.97
N ILE A 210 11.20 -6.07 -11.94
CA ILE A 210 11.57 -7.01 -10.90
C ILE A 210 10.94 -6.48 -9.60
N VAL A 211 10.04 -7.23 -8.99
CA VAL A 211 9.23 -6.79 -7.85
C VAL A 211 9.56 -7.64 -6.63
N VAL A 212 9.98 -7.01 -5.55
CA VAL A 212 10.20 -7.67 -4.25
C VAL A 212 9.22 -7.08 -3.23
N SER A 213 8.56 -7.94 -2.45
CA SER A 213 7.73 -7.49 -1.32
C SER A 213 8.24 -8.09 -0.01
N ASP A 214 8.14 -7.32 1.10
CA ASP A 214 8.82 -7.65 2.36
C ASP A 214 7.90 -7.89 3.57
N ARG A 215 6.57 -7.83 3.37
CA ARG A 215 5.61 -8.09 4.44
C ARG A 215 4.81 -9.35 4.17
N PRO A 216 4.60 -10.17 5.21
CA PRO A 216 3.69 -11.31 5.12
C PRO A 216 2.29 -10.85 4.73
N SER A 217 1.74 -11.45 3.69
CA SER A 217 0.41 -11.17 3.15
C SER A 217 -0.10 -12.40 2.40
N GLY A 218 -1.41 -12.51 2.24
CA GLY A 218 -2.01 -13.47 1.32
C GLY A 218 -1.73 -13.15 -0.15
N HIS A 219 -1.21 -11.97 -0.45
CA HIS A 219 -0.91 -11.46 -1.79
C HIS A 219 -2.06 -11.69 -2.80
N PRO A 220 -3.30 -11.24 -2.48
CA PRO A 220 -4.45 -11.48 -3.34
C PRO A 220 -4.26 -10.90 -4.75
N ASP A 221 -3.53 -9.79 -4.86
CA ASP A 221 -3.34 -9.04 -6.10
C ASP A 221 -2.15 -9.55 -6.96
N ILE A 222 -1.40 -10.57 -6.51
CA ILE A 222 -0.22 -11.07 -7.25
C ILE A 222 -0.56 -11.58 -8.66
N ALA A 223 -1.81 -12.02 -8.87
CA ALA A 223 -2.29 -12.52 -10.17
C ALA A 223 -2.87 -11.43 -11.08
N ARG A 224 -2.78 -10.15 -10.70
CA ARG A 224 -3.25 -9.06 -11.58
C ARG A 224 -2.40 -8.97 -12.86
N PRO A 225 -3.02 -8.63 -14.01
CA PRO A 225 -2.31 -8.55 -15.31
C PRO A 225 -1.10 -7.59 -15.32
N VAL A 226 -1.04 -6.62 -14.40
CA VAL A 226 0.11 -5.71 -14.29
C VAL A 226 1.40 -6.45 -13.90
N PHE A 227 1.31 -7.61 -13.25
CA PHE A 227 2.44 -8.46 -12.87
C PHE A 227 2.74 -9.55 -13.91
N ASP A 228 1.97 -9.63 -15.02
CA ASP A 228 2.34 -10.47 -16.15
C ASP A 228 3.66 -9.95 -16.73
N ASP A 229 4.53 -10.82 -17.16
CA ASP A 229 5.88 -10.47 -17.63
C ASP A 229 6.76 -9.70 -16.62
N ALA A 230 6.52 -9.89 -15.32
CA ALA A 230 7.36 -9.41 -14.23
C ALA A 230 7.96 -10.56 -13.43
N LEU A 231 9.15 -10.37 -12.88
CA LEU A 231 9.68 -11.26 -11.85
C LEU A 231 9.19 -10.79 -10.50
N VAL A 232 8.35 -11.58 -9.82
CA VAL A 232 7.78 -11.20 -8.52
C VAL A 232 8.28 -12.14 -7.44
N ILE A 233 8.96 -11.60 -6.42
CA ILE A 233 9.59 -12.36 -5.32
C ILE A 233 9.01 -11.89 -3.98
N PRO A 234 7.96 -12.55 -3.44
CA PRO A 234 7.45 -12.26 -2.10
C PRO A 234 8.39 -12.82 -1.03
N LEU A 235 8.99 -11.97 -0.22
CA LEU A 235 9.80 -12.38 0.94
C LEU A 235 8.86 -12.59 2.13
N THR A 236 8.47 -13.83 2.38
CA THR A 236 7.50 -14.18 3.43
C THR A 236 8.12 -14.34 4.82
N HIS A 237 9.45 -14.49 4.89
CA HIS A 237 10.22 -14.66 6.12
C HIS A 237 11.47 -13.77 6.11
N PRO A 238 12.04 -13.44 7.28
CA PRO A 238 13.36 -12.82 7.35
C PRO A 238 14.40 -13.70 6.62
N VAL A 239 15.09 -13.08 5.69
CA VAL A 239 16.10 -13.76 4.85
C VAL A 239 17.46 -13.65 5.53
N PRO A 240 18.26 -14.71 5.63
CA PRO A 240 19.64 -14.63 6.09
C PRO A 240 20.49 -13.70 5.21
N ALA A 241 21.40 -12.94 5.82
CA ALA A 241 22.19 -11.92 5.12
C ALA A 241 22.99 -12.47 3.93
N GLU A 242 23.46 -13.72 4.02
CA GLU A 242 24.15 -14.38 2.90
C GLU A 242 23.25 -14.65 1.70
N HIS A 243 22.00 -15.05 1.93
CA HIS A 243 21.01 -15.26 0.87
C HIS A 243 20.56 -13.92 0.27
N GLU A 244 20.38 -12.89 1.10
CA GLU A 244 20.03 -11.54 0.63
C GLU A 244 21.05 -11.00 -0.36
N SER A 245 22.34 -11.05 0.01
CA SER A 245 23.41 -10.56 -0.84
C SER A 245 23.52 -11.37 -2.14
N ARG A 246 23.35 -12.70 -2.07
CA ARG A 246 23.35 -13.55 -3.27
C ARG A 246 22.18 -13.25 -4.20
N VAL A 247 20.94 -13.14 -3.66
CA VAL A 247 19.77 -12.79 -4.47
C VAL A 247 19.99 -11.46 -5.19
N LEU A 248 20.43 -10.43 -4.46
CA LEU A 248 20.72 -9.13 -5.06
C LEU A 248 21.83 -9.19 -6.11
N SER A 249 22.97 -9.83 -5.79
CA SER A 249 24.07 -9.99 -6.75
C SER A 249 23.60 -10.70 -8.02
N GLN A 250 22.87 -11.81 -7.88
CA GLN A 250 22.34 -12.55 -9.02
C GLN A 250 21.36 -11.73 -9.87
N LEU A 251 20.51 -10.88 -9.26
CA LEU A 251 19.64 -9.97 -10.00
C LEU A 251 20.45 -8.95 -10.81
N PHE A 252 21.46 -8.31 -10.20
CA PHE A 252 22.31 -7.34 -10.89
C PHE A 252 23.26 -7.95 -11.94
N GLU A 253 23.64 -9.21 -11.79
CA GLU A 253 24.43 -9.94 -12.79
C GLU A 253 23.59 -10.33 -14.00
N ARG A 254 22.32 -10.71 -13.81
CA ARG A 254 21.42 -11.20 -14.86
C ARG A 254 20.71 -10.08 -15.61
N PHE A 255 20.47 -8.96 -14.96
CA PHE A 255 19.72 -7.83 -15.51
C PHE A 255 20.55 -6.54 -15.47
N ASP A 256 20.38 -5.71 -16.48
CA ASP A 256 20.88 -4.32 -16.45
C ASP A 256 19.89 -3.46 -15.65
N ILE A 257 19.98 -3.53 -14.31
CA ILE A 257 19.09 -2.78 -13.40
C ILE A 257 19.47 -1.30 -13.45
N ARG A 258 18.70 -0.52 -14.21
CA ARG A 258 18.90 0.90 -14.44
C ARG A 258 18.50 1.74 -13.25
N GLY A 259 17.49 1.31 -12.53
CA GLY A 259 16.99 2.02 -11.36
C GLY A 259 16.37 1.10 -10.32
N VAL A 260 16.32 1.60 -9.09
CA VAL A 260 15.57 1.01 -7.96
C VAL A 260 14.50 2.00 -7.58
N HIS A 261 13.24 1.57 -7.59
CA HIS A 261 12.10 2.38 -7.20
C HIS A 261 11.41 1.76 -5.97
N VAL A 262 11.53 2.43 -4.81
CA VAL A 262 11.02 1.90 -3.54
C VAL A 262 9.64 2.46 -3.24
N HIS A 263 8.64 1.57 -3.14
CA HIS A 263 7.30 1.85 -2.67
C HIS A 263 7.06 1.17 -1.32
N HIS A 264 7.46 1.83 -0.23
CA HIS A 264 7.20 1.34 1.13
C HIS A 264 7.80 -0.04 1.48
N CYS A 265 9.01 -0.36 0.99
CA CYS A 265 9.70 -1.62 1.25
C CYS A 265 10.88 -1.41 2.22
N THR A 266 10.73 -1.85 3.46
CA THR A 266 11.79 -1.73 4.49
C THR A 266 13.03 -2.55 4.14
N TRP A 267 12.79 -3.77 3.63
CA TRP A 267 13.89 -4.66 3.24
C TRP A 267 14.78 -4.00 2.19
N LEU A 268 14.19 -3.42 1.14
CA LEU A 268 14.95 -2.82 0.06
C LEU A 268 15.64 -1.52 0.51
N TYR A 269 14.97 -0.66 1.32
CA TYR A 269 15.62 0.53 1.90
C TYR A 269 16.92 0.19 2.63
N GLN A 270 16.92 -0.87 3.45
CA GLN A 270 18.10 -1.29 4.22
C GLN A 270 19.26 -1.80 3.34
N ARG A 271 19.02 -2.14 2.07
CA ARG A 271 20.03 -2.62 1.11
C ARG A 271 20.54 -1.51 0.17
N LEU A 272 19.91 -0.34 0.15
CA LEU A 272 20.34 0.76 -0.70
C LEU A 272 21.80 1.18 -0.48
N PRO A 273 22.37 1.23 0.75
CA PRO A 273 23.78 1.50 0.93
C PRO A 273 24.69 0.48 0.23
N TRP A 274 24.34 -0.80 0.30
CA TRP A 274 25.07 -1.86 -0.39
C TRP A 274 24.94 -1.73 -1.91
N ILE A 275 23.71 -1.47 -2.41
CA ILE A 275 23.48 -1.27 -3.85
C ILE A 275 24.28 -0.07 -4.35
N ARG A 276 24.27 1.05 -3.63
CA ARG A 276 25.05 2.25 -3.99
C ARG A 276 26.56 1.96 -4.06
N ALA A 277 27.07 1.18 -3.09
CA ALA A 277 28.49 0.84 -3.05
C ALA A 277 28.92 -0.09 -4.21
N GLN A 278 28.08 -1.08 -4.54
CA GLN A 278 28.40 -2.10 -5.54
C GLN A 278 28.00 -1.69 -6.97
N TYR A 279 26.93 -0.90 -7.13
CA TYR A 279 26.35 -0.51 -8.42
C TYR A 279 26.09 1.00 -8.46
N PRO A 280 27.13 1.83 -8.45
CA PRO A 280 27.01 3.29 -8.32
C PRO A 280 26.26 3.95 -9.48
N GLY A 281 26.21 3.31 -10.65
CA GLY A 281 25.47 3.80 -11.82
C GLY A 281 23.96 3.52 -11.78
N THR A 282 23.46 2.77 -10.79
CA THR A 282 22.02 2.53 -10.62
C THR A 282 21.38 3.69 -9.89
N GLU A 283 20.33 4.27 -10.45
CA GLU A 283 19.60 5.37 -9.82
C GLU A 283 18.65 4.85 -8.74
N LEU A 284 18.65 5.48 -7.56
CA LEU A 284 17.89 5.07 -6.38
C LEU A 284 16.83 6.11 -6.04
N VAL A 285 15.56 5.73 -6.19
CA VAL A 285 14.40 6.62 -6.02
C VAL A 285 13.37 5.96 -5.13
N ASP A 286 12.57 6.74 -4.42
CA ASP A 286 11.39 6.26 -3.70
C ASP A 286 10.15 7.09 -3.99
N SER A 287 9.01 6.59 -3.52
CA SER A 287 7.71 7.25 -3.58
C SER A 287 7.10 7.31 -2.19
N LEU A 288 6.96 8.51 -1.64
CA LEU A 288 6.52 8.76 -0.27
C LEU A 288 5.10 9.33 -0.27
N HIS A 289 4.19 8.68 0.46
CA HIS A 289 2.77 8.97 0.42
C HIS A 289 2.19 9.50 1.74
N VAL A 290 2.72 9.03 2.88
CA VAL A 290 2.15 9.29 4.19
C VAL A 290 3.26 9.57 5.20
N LEU A 291 3.13 10.63 5.97
CA LEU A 291 3.96 10.88 7.13
C LEU A 291 3.36 10.17 8.35
N GLU A 292 3.95 9.05 8.72
CA GLU A 292 3.49 8.26 9.87
C GLU A 292 4.09 8.78 11.17
N TRP A 293 3.27 9.42 11.97
CA TRP A 293 3.69 10.07 13.21
C TRP A 293 4.26 9.13 14.28
N ARG A 294 3.74 7.91 14.39
CA ARG A 294 4.10 7.00 15.49
C ARG A 294 5.46 6.36 15.35
N THR A 295 5.73 5.84 14.17
CA THR A 295 6.92 5.05 13.87
C THR A 295 7.91 5.82 13.03
N GLY A 296 7.51 6.99 12.48
CA GLY A 296 8.18 7.68 11.40
C GLY A 296 7.87 7.06 10.05
N GLY A 297 7.39 5.81 10.05
CA GLY A 297 7.00 5.09 8.85
C GLY A 297 8.09 4.99 7.80
N PHE A 298 7.66 4.95 6.56
CA PHE A 298 8.57 4.89 5.42
C PHE A 298 9.31 6.21 5.18
N VAL A 299 8.77 7.35 5.62
CA VAL A 299 9.46 8.64 5.55
C VAL A 299 10.69 8.65 6.47
N ASP A 300 10.61 8.09 7.70
CA ASP A 300 11.77 8.01 8.59
C ASP A 300 12.91 7.17 7.98
N ILE A 301 12.58 5.99 7.41
CA ILE A 301 13.59 5.14 6.81
C ILE A 301 14.16 5.74 5.52
N ALA A 302 13.31 6.38 4.69
CA ALA A 302 13.75 7.12 3.51
C ALA A 302 14.75 8.24 3.85
N LEU A 303 14.42 9.04 4.87
CA LEU A 303 15.31 10.10 5.36
C LEU A 303 16.65 9.54 5.87
N ARG A 304 16.64 8.41 6.58
CA ARG A 304 17.88 7.73 7.01
C ARG A 304 18.75 7.35 5.82
N MET A 305 18.13 6.95 4.69
CA MET A 305 18.83 6.52 3.47
C MET A 305 19.11 7.66 2.49
N SER A 306 18.70 8.90 2.77
CA SER A 306 18.75 10.02 1.82
C SER A 306 20.15 10.38 1.31
N ASN A 307 21.23 10.02 2.02
CA ASN A 307 22.59 10.24 1.54
C ASN A 307 23.00 9.31 0.39
N VAL A 308 22.36 8.15 0.29
CA VAL A 308 22.62 7.17 -0.80
C VAL A 308 21.58 7.22 -1.91
N MET A 309 20.43 7.88 -1.67
CA MET A 309 19.38 8.07 -2.66
C MET A 309 19.66 9.26 -3.58
N ASP A 310 19.17 9.16 -4.80
CA ASP A 310 19.25 10.24 -5.80
C ASP A 310 18.06 11.17 -5.68
N GLN A 311 16.83 10.63 -5.56
CA GLN A 311 15.62 11.42 -5.45
C GLN A 311 14.57 10.79 -4.53
N HIS A 312 13.78 11.65 -3.90
CA HIS A 312 12.56 11.32 -3.17
C HIS A 312 11.36 11.93 -3.91
N HIS A 313 10.48 11.08 -4.43
CA HIS A 313 9.19 11.52 -4.94
C HIS A 313 8.21 11.66 -3.77
N VAL A 314 7.52 12.80 -3.70
CA VAL A 314 6.51 13.11 -2.70
C VAL A 314 5.21 13.55 -3.36
N ILE A 315 4.08 13.07 -2.84
CA ILE A 315 2.76 13.29 -3.46
C ILE A 315 2.07 14.58 -3.03
N SER A 316 2.70 15.37 -2.16
CA SER A 316 2.07 16.57 -1.61
C SER A 316 3.07 17.64 -1.20
N PRO A 317 2.65 18.93 -1.22
CA PRO A 317 3.47 20.04 -0.72
C PRO A 317 3.90 19.85 0.73
N GLN A 318 3.05 19.34 1.60
CA GLN A 318 3.35 19.13 3.03
C GLN A 318 4.47 18.11 3.24
N LEU A 319 4.50 17.03 2.45
CA LEU A 319 5.61 16.07 2.49
C LEU A 319 6.91 16.72 1.99
N ARG A 320 6.86 17.49 0.89
CA ARG A 320 8.03 18.25 0.40
C ARG A 320 8.56 19.18 1.47
N ASP A 321 7.71 20.00 2.06
CA ASP A 321 8.07 21.01 3.06
C ASP A 321 8.65 20.33 4.33
N TYR A 322 8.08 19.18 4.72
CA TYR A 322 8.65 18.38 5.80
C TYR A 322 10.08 17.90 5.48
N LEU A 323 10.31 17.34 4.29
CA LEU A 323 11.63 16.83 3.89
C LEU A 323 12.66 17.97 3.74
N VAL A 324 12.27 19.07 3.10
CA VAL A 324 13.17 20.18 2.76
C VAL A 324 13.35 21.10 3.97
N ASP A 325 12.25 21.66 4.49
CA ASP A 325 12.33 22.77 5.46
C ASP A 325 12.57 22.26 6.88
N GLN A 326 11.98 21.10 7.25
CA GLN A 326 12.12 20.57 8.62
C GLN A 326 13.28 19.58 8.75
N GLN A 327 13.52 18.75 7.72
CA GLN A 327 14.58 17.75 7.74
C GLN A 327 15.85 18.17 7.00
N GLY A 328 15.85 19.31 6.31
CA GLY A 328 17.00 19.90 5.65
C GLY A 328 17.55 19.07 4.48
N LEU A 329 16.67 18.41 3.70
CA LEU A 329 17.09 17.81 2.45
C LEU A 329 17.30 18.89 1.38
N PRO A 330 18.29 18.73 0.50
CA PRO A 330 18.44 19.58 -0.67
C PRO A 330 17.16 19.51 -1.54
N ARG A 331 16.65 20.68 -1.96
CA ARG A 331 15.40 20.77 -2.71
C ARG A 331 15.43 19.98 -4.02
N GLU A 332 16.59 19.92 -4.66
CA GLU A 332 16.84 19.16 -5.89
C GLU A 332 16.71 17.64 -5.72
N LYS A 333 16.78 17.15 -4.48
CA LYS A 333 16.54 15.73 -4.16
C LYS A 333 15.07 15.40 -3.92
N VAL A 334 14.17 16.39 -3.90
CA VAL A 334 12.76 16.17 -3.57
C VAL A 334 11.88 16.59 -4.74
N SER A 335 11.28 15.62 -5.41
CA SER A 335 10.37 15.82 -6.52
C SER A 335 8.92 15.79 -6.05
N LEU A 336 8.25 16.96 -6.09
CA LEU A 336 6.82 17.04 -5.84
C LEU A 336 6.07 16.68 -7.12
N ALA A 337 5.29 15.60 -7.07
CA ALA A 337 4.37 15.23 -8.15
C ALA A 337 3.16 14.48 -7.57
N THR A 338 1.95 14.92 -7.88
CA THR A 338 0.73 14.50 -7.20
C THR A 338 0.08 13.27 -7.84
N LEU A 339 -0.76 12.59 -7.06
CA LEU A 339 -1.58 11.46 -7.50
C LEU A 339 -3.05 11.87 -7.78
N ALA A 340 -3.30 13.14 -8.04
CA ALA A 340 -4.66 13.66 -8.25
C ALA A 340 -5.41 12.96 -9.39
N ASP A 341 -4.69 12.50 -10.41
CA ASP A 341 -5.24 11.82 -11.58
C ASP A 341 -5.32 10.27 -11.45
N LEU A 342 -4.91 9.72 -10.29
CA LEU A 342 -4.89 8.26 -10.10
C LEU A 342 -6.30 7.63 -10.04
N THR A 343 -7.28 8.40 -9.60
CA THR A 343 -8.67 7.94 -9.42
C THR A 343 -9.65 8.61 -10.36
N VAL A 344 -9.21 9.59 -11.13
CA VAL A 344 -10.06 10.24 -12.14
C VAL A 344 -10.27 9.29 -13.31
N ASP A 345 -11.51 9.12 -13.72
CA ASP A 345 -11.87 8.37 -14.92
C ASP A 345 -11.10 8.93 -16.12
N PRO A 346 -10.50 8.08 -16.97
CA PRO A 346 -9.83 8.52 -18.20
C PRO A 346 -10.70 9.36 -19.13
N SER A 347 -12.04 9.25 -19.05
CA SER A 347 -12.97 10.11 -19.78
C SER A 347 -12.95 11.57 -19.31
N GLY A 348 -12.36 11.84 -18.14
CA GLY A 348 -12.32 13.16 -17.55
C GLY A 348 -13.70 13.71 -17.12
N GLN A 349 -14.74 12.89 -17.18
CA GLN A 349 -16.08 13.30 -16.74
C GLN A 349 -16.09 13.48 -15.24
N ARG A 350 -16.42 14.68 -14.80
CA ARG A 350 -16.68 15.02 -13.40
C ARG A 350 -18.09 15.58 -13.31
N ALA A 351 -18.81 15.20 -12.26
CA ALA A 351 -20.12 15.80 -11.99
C ALA A 351 -19.98 17.30 -11.78
N GLU A 352 -20.98 18.06 -12.23
CA GLU A 352 -21.04 19.49 -11.90
C GLU A 352 -21.06 19.67 -10.38
N PRO A 353 -20.36 20.67 -9.82
CA PRO A 353 -20.35 20.93 -8.39
C PRO A 353 -21.65 21.59 -7.95
N VAL A 354 -22.75 20.93 -8.22
CA VAL A 354 -24.10 21.39 -7.88
C VAL A 354 -24.73 20.35 -6.97
N SER A 355 -25.17 20.78 -5.79
CA SER A 355 -25.93 19.91 -4.91
C SER A 355 -27.18 19.41 -5.62
N THR A 356 -27.30 18.09 -5.77
CA THR A 356 -28.50 17.45 -6.34
C THR A 356 -29.64 17.35 -5.34
N ARG A 357 -29.38 17.66 -4.05
CA ARG A 357 -30.36 17.61 -2.96
C ARG A 357 -31.41 18.69 -3.13
N LYS A 358 -32.67 18.30 -3.20
CA LYS A 358 -33.81 19.20 -3.20
C LYS A 358 -34.15 19.66 -1.78
N ALA A 359 -34.78 20.81 -1.69
CA ALA A 359 -35.29 21.30 -0.40
C ALA A 359 -36.29 20.28 0.19
N GLY A 360 -35.99 19.82 1.40
CA GLY A 360 -36.77 18.77 2.09
C GLY A 360 -36.25 17.33 1.96
N ASP A 361 -35.33 17.05 1.04
CA ASP A 361 -34.70 15.74 0.97
C ASP A 361 -33.70 15.57 2.15
N PRO A 362 -33.59 14.34 2.69
CA PRO A 362 -32.62 14.08 3.74
C PRO A 362 -31.19 14.18 3.19
N MET A 363 -30.30 14.82 3.96
CA MET A 363 -28.87 14.87 3.65
C MET A 363 -28.23 13.48 3.83
N THR A 364 -27.53 12.99 2.83
CA THR A 364 -26.81 11.71 2.90
C THR A 364 -25.33 11.94 3.22
N VAL A 365 -24.89 11.39 4.35
CA VAL A 365 -23.50 11.49 4.83
C VAL A 365 -22.83 10.14 4.70
N ALA A 366 -21.72 10.05 3.97
CA ALA A 366 -20.99 8.82 3.72
C ALA A 366 -19.65 8.76 4.45
N PHE A 367 -19.28 7.55 4.82
CA PHE A 367 -17.90 7.14 5.13
C PHE A 367 -17.49 6.09 4.11
N VAL A 368 -16.33 6.27 3.48
CA VAL A 368 -15.75 5.32 2.53
C VAL A 368 -14.31 5.02 2.91
N GLY A 369 -13.99 3.74 3.14
CA GLY A 369 -12.61 3.35 3.43
C GLY A 369 -12.46 2.04 4.18
N ARG A 370 -11.21 1.57 4.31
CA ARG A 370 -10.91 0.34 5.06
C ARG A 370 -11.33 0.48 6.54
N PHE A 371 -11.95 -0.55 7.09
CA PHE A 371 -12.31 -0.57 8.51
C PHE A 371 -11.07 -0.88 9.36
N THR A 372 -10.24 0.14 9.57
CA THR A 372 -9.00 0.07 10.33
C THR A 372 -8.99 1.10 11.45
N GLN A 373 -8.08 0.92 12.42
CA GLN A 373 -7.87 1.90 13.49
C GLN A 373 -7.45 3.28 12.95
N GLN A 374 -6.76 3.32 11.81
CA GLN A 374 -6.34 4.55 11.14
C GLN A 374 -7.54 5.34 10.59
N LYS A 375 -8.49 4.67 9.93
CA LYS A 375 -9.66 5.31 9.29
C LYS A 375 -10.79 5.63 10.27
N ARG A 376 -10.79 5.06 11.48
CA ARG A 376 -11.72 5.35 12.59
C ARG A 376 -13.22 5.23 12.24
N PRO A 377 -13.71 4.14 11.64
CA PRO A 377 -15.13 3.97 11.31
C PRO A 377 -16.03 4.10 12.55
N TYR A 378 -15.54 3.74 13.74
CA TYR A 378 -16.26 3.90 15.01
C TYR A 378 -16.54 5.35 15.40
N LEU A 379 -15.72 6.34 14.97
CA LEU A 379 -16.03 7.77 15.15
C LEU A 379 -17.20 8.17 14.27
N PHE A 380 -17.20 7.72 13.01
CA PHE A 380 -18.31 8.00 12.10
C PHE A 380 -19.64 7.44 12.64
N LEU A 381 -19.67 6.18 13.14
CA LEU A 381 -20.89 5.61 13.72
C LEU A 381 -21.40 6.40 14.93
N ARG A 382 -20.52 6.94 15.75
CA ARG A 382 -20.92 7.80 16.88
C ARG A 382 -21.40 9.17 16.43
N LEU A 383 -20.79 9.73 15.41
CA LEU A 383 -21.25 10.94 14.76
C LEU A 383 -22.66 10.73 14.18
N ALA A 384 -22.89 9.62 13.48
CA ALA A 384 -24.20 9.26 12.94
C ALA A 384 -25.28 9.14 14.04
N ALA A 385 -24.95 8.50 15.17
CA ALA A 385 -25.86 8.41 16.31
C ALA A 385 -26.24 9.79 16.88
N ARG A 386 -25.27 10.70 17.00
CA ARG A 386 -25.49 12.07 17.51
C ARG A 386 -26.33 12.90 16.54
N LEU A 387 -25.98 12.85 15.24
CA LEU A 387 -26.73 13.57 14.19
C LEU A 387 -28.16 13.07 14.07
N ARG A 388 -28.37 11.74 14.12
CA ARG A 388 -29.73 11.18 14.13
C ARG A 388 -30.55 11.68 15.31
N ALA A 389 -29.97 11.73 16.50
CA ALA A 389 -30.66 12.25 17.68
C ALA A 389 -31.05 13.73 17.54
N ARG A 390 -30.24 14.54 16.82
CA ARG A 390 -30.47 15.99 16.64
C ARG A 390 -31.34 16.33 15.43
N LEU A 391 -31.15 15.62 14.31
CA LEU A 391 -31.77 15.95 13.01
C LEU A 391 -32.91 14.98 12.63
N GLY A 392 -33.04 13.84 13.30
CA GLY A 392 -34.05 12.81 12.97
C GLY A 392 -33.89 12.28 11.54
N ASP A 393 -34.98 12.21 10.80
CA ASP A 393 -35.01 11.66 9.43
C ASP A 393 -34.49 12.64 8.36
N ARG A 394 -34.04 13.84 8.74
CA ARG A 394 -33.41 14.81 7.83
C ARG A 394 -32.00 14.39 7.40
N VAL A 395 -31.46 13.31 7.96
CA VAL A 395 -30.12 12.81 7.64
C VAL A 395 -30.12 11.29 7.51
N ARG A 396 -29.37 10.79 6.52
CA ARG A 396 -29.10 9.36 6.27
C ARG A 396 -27.60 9.13 6.25
N PHE A 397 -27.18 7.89 6.48
CA PHE A 397 -25.77 7.56 6.54
C PHE A 397 -25.45 6.31 5.75
N ILE A 398 -24.28 6.31 5.09
CA ILE A 398 -23.71 5.15 4.40
C ILE A 398 -22.31 4.90 4.96
N VAL A 399 -22.04 3.68 5.37
CA VAL A 399 -20.70 3.23 5.78
C VAL A 399 -20.25 2.15 4.81
N HIS A 400 -19.31 2.49 3.95
CA HIS A 400 -18.84 1.62 2.88
C HIS A 400 -17.39 1.19 3.12
N GLY A 401 -17.16 -0.10 3.17
CA GLY A 401 -15.84 -0.69 3.28
C GLY A 401 -15.81 -2.04 3.98
N ASP A 402 -14.60 -2.52 4.20
CA ASP A 402 -14.30 -3.74 4.93
C ASP A 402 -12.92 -3.62 5.61
N GLY A 403 -12.57 -4.55 6.46
CA GLY A 403 -11.26 -4.61 7.11
C GLY A 403 -11.29 -5.22 8.49
N GLU A 404 -10.16 -5.11 9.16
CA GLU A 404 -9.90 -5.72 10.48
C GLU A 404 -10.90 -5.36 11.59
N LEU A 405 -11.59 -4.23 11.46
CA LEU A 405 -12.60 -3.78 12.41
C LEU A 405 -14.04 -4.05 11.93
N ALA A 406 -14.24 -4.88 10.90
CA ALA A 406 -15.56 -5.11 10.34
C ALA A 406 -16.54 -5.74 11.35
N SER A 407 -16.06 -6.63 12.22
CA SER A 407 -16.87 -7.21 13.31
C SER A 407 -17.24 -6.16 14.36
N GLU A 408 -16.30 -5.30 14.74
CA GLU A 408 -16.53 -4.22 15.70
C GLU A 408 -17.47 -3.14 15.11
N VAL A 409 -17.34 -2.82 13.83
CA VAL A 409 -18.24 -1.90 13.12
C VAL A 409 -19.68 -2.43 13.15
N ARG A 410 -19.90 -3.70 12.81
CA ARG A 410 -21.22 -4.34 12.89
C ARG A 410 -21.78 -4.37 14.33
N ALA A 411 -20.96 -4.70 15.30
CA ALA A 411 -21.36 -4.70 16.71
C ALA A 411 -21.71 -3.28 17.22
N ASP A 412 -20.93 -2.26 16.85
CA ASP A 412 -21.20 -0.86 17.19
C ASP A 412 -22.47 -0.35 16.52
N HIS A 413 -22.68 -0.68 15.24
CA HIS A 413 -23.89 -0.35 14.49
C HIS A 413 -25.16 -0.88 15.20
N ALA A 414 -25.12 -2.16 15.61
CA ALA A 414 -26.24 -2.76 16.35
C ALA A 414 -26.42 -2.12 17.74
N ARG A 415 -25.33 -1.92 18.49
CA ARG A 415 -25.35 -1.38 19.85
C ARG A 415 -25.87 0.07 19.92
N LEU A 416 -25.59 0.86 18.88
CA LEU A 416 -26.04 2.25 18.77
C LEU A 416 -27.45 2.38 18.18
N GLY A 417 -28.11 1.27 17.82
CA GLY A 417 -29.46 1.26 17.27
C GLY A 417 -29.57 1.92 15.91
N LEU A 418 -28.56 1.77 15.04
CA LEU A 418 -28.42 2.51 13.78
C LEU A 418 -29.06 1.79 12.57
N ALA A 419 -29.62 0.60 12.73
CA ALA A 419 -30.12 -0.24 11.62
C ALA A 419 -31.12 0.47 10.68
N GLY A 420 -31.89 1.45 11.18
CA GLY A 420 -32.85 2.18 10.35
C GLY A 420 -32.31 3.46 9.70
N SER A 421 -31.08 3.88 10.02
CA SER A 421 -30.52 5.16 9.56
C SER A 421 -29.13 5.08 8.94
N VAL A 422 -28.40 3.99 9.19
CA VAL A 422 -27.05 3.76 8.66
C VAL A 422 -27.06 2.48 7.81
N GLN A 423 -26.76 2.62 6.53
CA GLN A 423 -26.57 1.49 5.61
C GLN A 423 -25.10 1.06 5.65
N LEU A 424 -24.85 -0.23 5.90
CA LEU A 424 -23.52 -0.82 5.77
C LEU A 424 -23.37 -1.43 4.37
N ARG A 425 -22.29 -1.08 3.67
CA ARG A 425 -21.92 -1.60 2.34
C ARG A 425 -20.56 -2.27 2.39
N GLY A 426 -20.44 -3.41 1.72
CA GLY A 426 -19.17 -4.14 1.57
C GLY A 426 -18.43 -3.77 0.29
N THR A 427 -17.25 -4.38 0.10
CA THR A 427 -16.41 -4.20 -1.09
C THR A 427 -16.96 -4.89 -2.35
N ASP A 428 -18.03 -5.64 -2.23
CA ASP A 428 -18.83 -6.21 -3.33
C ASP A 428 -19.65 -5.17 -4.10
N GLN A 429 -19.84 -3.98 -3.51
CA GLN A 429 -20.53 -2.86 -4.15
C GLN A 429 -19.52 -1.81 -4.63
N PRO A 430 -19.75 -1.17 -5.80
CA PRO A 430 -18.88 -0.10 -6.28
C PRO A 430 -18.94 1.14 -5.38
N VAL A 431 -17.78 1.73 -5.06
CA VAL A 431 -17.70 2.99 -4.28
C VAL A 431 -18.43 4.13 -5.00
N ALA A 432 -18.37 4.17 -6.32
CA ALA A 432 -19.07 5.16 -7.16
C ALA A 432 -20.57 5.25 -6.80
N GLN A 433 -21.24 4.12 -6.62
CA GLN A 433 -22.66 4.07 -6.21
C GLN A 433 -22.90 4.79 -4.86
N THR A 434 -21.97 4.66 -3.93
CA THR A 434 -22.08 5.34 -2.62
C THR A 434 -21.87 6.83 -2.76
N LEU A 435 -20.94 7.24 -3.63
CA LEU A 435 -20.67 8.66 -3.89
C LEU A 435 -21.78 9.32 -4.68
N ASP A 436 -22.43 8.62 -5.63
CA ASP A 436 -23.61 9.12 -6.36
C ASP A 436 -24.81 9.43 -5.42
N GLU A 437 -24.91 8.73 -4.30
CA GLU A 437 -25.98 8.94 -3.31
C GLU A 437 -25.61 9.91 -2.19
N ALA A 438 -24.32 10.26 -2.05
CA ALA A 438 -23.83 11.07 -0.94
C ALA A 438 -23.83 12.57 -1.26
N ASP A 439 -24.24 13.39 -0.30
CA ASP A 439 -24.03 14.84 -0.31
C ASP A 439 -22.69 15.21 0.34
N VAL A 440 -22.30 14.47 1.38
CA VAL A 440 -21.08 14.74 2.15
C VAL A 440 -20.32 13.45 2.44
N LEU A 441 -19.02 13.46 2.16
CA LEU A 441 -18.07 12.44 2.59
C LEU A 441 -17.35 12.89 3.86
N VAL A 442 -17.37 12.06 4.91
CA VAL A 442 -16.63 12.32 6.15
C VAL A 442 -15.41 11.44 6.26
N ILE A 443 -14.23 12.05 6.35
CA ILE A 443 -12.94 11.41 6.58
C ILE A 443 -12.55 11.60 8.05
N SER A 444 -12.76 10.58 8.87
CA SER A 444 -12.50 10.59 10.32
C SER A 444 -11.11 10.10 10.72
N SER A 445 -10.19 10.03 9.78
CA SER A 445 -8.89 9.36 9.92
C SER A 445 -7.98 9.97 10.99
N ASP A 446 -7.10 9.14 11.56
CA ASP A 446 -6.03 9.53 12.48
C ASP A 446 -4.77 9.99 11.75
N ASN A 447 -4.55 9.45 10.57
CA ASN A 447 -3.39 9.74 9.73
C ASN A 447 -3.72 9.45 8.26
N GLU A 448 -3.30 10.35 7.37
CA GLU A 448 -3.45 10.22 5.92
C GLU A 448 -2.25 10.83 5.19
N GLY A 449 -2.14 10.49 3.88
CA GLY A 449 -1.46 11.34 2.92
C GLY A 449 -2.42 12.39 2.38
N VAL A 450 -2.62 12.45 1.06
CA VAL A 450 -3.83 12.98 0.42
C VAL A 450 -4.74 11.80 0.16
N THR A 451 -5.97 11.85 0.67
CA THR A 451 -6.90 10.73 0.52
C THR A 451 -7.44 10.68 -0.91
N LEU A 452 -7.21 9.59 -1.62
CA LEU A 452 -7.71 9.42 -3.00
C LEU A 452 -9.24 9.55 -3.07
N THR A 453 -9.93 9.09 -2.02
CA THR A 453 -11.39 9.22 -1.90
C THR A 453 -11.87 10.68 -1.91
N SER A 454 -11.00 11.67 -1.58
CA SER A 454 -11.35 13.09 -1.72
C SER A 454 -11.50 13.50 -3.18
N PHE A 455 -10.66 12.98 -4.07
CA PHE A 455 -10.77 13.22 -5.51
C PHE A 455 -11.95 12.45 -6.12
N GLU A 456 -12.19 11.22 -5.64
CA GLU A 456 -13.36 10.43 -6.05
C GLU A 456 -14.66 11.16 -5.64
N ALA A 457 -14.74 11.68 -4.41
CA ALA A 457 -15.86 12.47 -3.93
C ALA A 457 -16.08 13.74 -4.77
N ASP A 458 -15.01 14.48 -5.05
CA ASP A 458 -15.08 15.66 -5.92
C ASP A 458 -15.58 15.31 -7.33
N ALA A 459 -15.12 14.21 -7.93
CA ALA A 459 -15.59 13.76 -9.23
C ALA A 459 -17.10 13.48 -9.28
N HIS A 460 -17.69 13.09 -8.14
CA HIS A 460 -19.14 12.85 -7.98
C HIS A 460 -19.92 14.05 -7.43
N GLY A 461 -19.28 15.22 -7.25
CA GLY A 461 -19.94 16.41 -6.71
C GLY A 461 -20.27 16.30 -5.21
N VAL A 462 -19.46 15.56 -4.45
CA VAL A 462 -19.64 15.32 -3.00
C VAL A 462 -18.71 16.20 -2.19
N LEU A 463 -19.25 16.93 -1.22
CA LEU A 463 -18.48 17.77 -0.31
C LEU A 463 -17.68 16.93 0.69
N VAL A 464 -16.42 17.27 0.92
CA VAL A 464 -15.55 16.51 1.85
C VAL A 464 -15.36 17.28 3.15
N VAL A 465 -15.68 16.63 4.26
CA VAL A 465 -15.37 17.06 5.63
C VAL A 465 -14.33 16.11 6.19
N SER A 466 -13.19 16.61 6.64
CA SER A 466 -12.06 15.76 7.03
C SER A 466 -11.45 16.15 8.36
N SER A 467 -10.93 15.17 9.09
CA SER A 467 -9.94 15.46 10.13
C SER A 467 -8.71 16.13 9.52
N ASP A 468 -8.13 17.11 10.22
CA ASP A 468 -6.90 17.81 9.83
C ASP A 468 -5.69 16.88 10.06
N VAL A 469 -5.39 16.08 9.05
CA VAL A 469 -4.30 15.09 9.07
C VAL A 469 -3.60 15.02 7.72
N GLY A 470 -2.31 14.79 7.75
CA GLY A 470 -1.50 14.62 6.54
C GLY A 470 -1.59 15.83 5.63
N SER A 471 -1.99 15.59 4.39
CA SER A 471 -2.10 16.62 3.36
C SER A 471 -3.54 16.97 2.98
N GLN A 472 -4.52 16.64 3.85
CA GLN A 472 -5.93 16.95 3.60
C GLN A 472 -6.17 18.46 3.42
N ALA A 473 -5.39 19.30 4.09
CA ALA A 473 -5.41 20.74 3.92
C ALA A 473 -5.13 21.21 2.47
N SER A 474 -4.58 20.37 1.61
CA SER A 474 -4.37 20.68 0.19
C SER A 474 -5.66 20.62 -0.65
N VAL A 475 -6.66 19.84 -0.23
CA VAL A 475 -7.87 19.56 -1.03
C VAL A 475 -9.18 19.81 -0.28
N VAL A 476 -9.14 20.01 1.04
CA VAL A 476 -10.31 20.30 1.89
C VAL A 476 -10.24 21.76 2.37
N LEU A 477 -11.37 22.45 2.39
CA LEU A 477 -11.45 23.83 2.85
C LEU A 477 -11.11 23.95 4.35
N PRO A 478 -10.51 25.07 4.81
CA PRO A 478 -10.12 25.25 6.20
C PRO A 478 -11.26 25.05 7.20
N GLU A 479 -12.48 25.48 6.88
CA GLU A 479 -13.66 25.36 7.72
C GLU A 479 -14.25 23.94 7.76
N LEU A 480 -13.85 23.07 6.83
CA LEU A 480 -14.21 21.65 6.76
C LEU A 480 -13.08 20.73 7.25
N LEU A 481 -11.95 21.32 7.66
CA LEU A 481 -10.85 20.63 8.34
C LEU A 481 -11.08 20.66 9.84
N LEU A 482 -11.32 19.49 10.40
CA LEU A 482 -11.73 19.31 11.78
C LEU A 482 -10.57 18.81 12.65
N PRO A 483 -10.58 19.12 13.97
CA PRO A 483 -9.54 18.66 14.87
C PRO A 483 -9.35 17.13 14.81
N ARG A 484 -8.11 16.67 14.74
CA ARG A 484 -7.76 15.22 14.73
C ARG A 484 -8.21 14.48 16.00
N ALA A 485 -8.23 15.17 17.14
CA ALA A 485 -8.58 14.59 18.42
C ALA A 485 -10.03 14.07 18.44
N PRO A 486 -10.32 12.82 18.92
CA PRO A 486 -11.61 12.17 18.73
C PRO A 486 -12.81 12.95 19.25
N LEU A 487 -12.75 13.49 20.46
CA LEU A 487 -13.88 14.23 21.05
C LEU A 487 -14.07 15.62 20.44
N PRO A 488 -13.03 16.45 20.22
CA PRO A 488 -13.12 17.67 19.44
C PRO A 488 -13.63 17.42 18.02
N PHE A 489 -13.14 16.37 17.33
CA PHE A 489 -13.63 15.96 16.01
C PHE A 489 -15.15 15.75 16.01
N LEU A 490 -15.66 14.91 16.93
CA LEU A 490 -17.08 14.61 17.00
C LEU A 490 -17.95 15.85 17.20
N ARG A 491 -17.50 16.82 18.03
CA ARG A 491 -18.24 18.07 18.25
C ARG A 491 -18.24 18.95 17.01
N ALA A 492 -17.05 19.20 16.45
CA ALA A 492 -16.91 20.03 15.26
C ALA A 492 -17.63 19.44 14.04
N ALA A 493 -17.53 18.10 13.84
CA ALA A 493 -18.23 17.41 12.77
C ALA A 493 -19.75 17.49 12.91
N GLU A 494 -20.27 17.35 14.15
CA GLU A 494 -21.70 17.51 14.42
C GLU A 494 -22.16 18.94 14.07
N ASP A 495 -21.46 19.96 14.51
CA ASP A 495 -21.82 21.36 14.27
C ASP A 495 -21.78 21.71 12.78
N VAL A 496 -20.73 21.30 12.07
CA VAL A 496 -20.59 21.50 10.62
C VAL A 496 -21.70 20.79 9.86
N LEU A 497 -21.96 19.50 10.14
CA LEU A 497 -22.97 18.73 9.40
C LEU A 497 -24.41 19.20 9.71
N VAL A 498 -24.66 19.67 10.91
CA VAL A 498 -25.96 20.33 11.22
C VAL A 498 -26.12 21.58 10.38
N SER A 499 -25.12 22.46 10.34
CA SER A 499 -25.14 23.66 9.52
C SER A 499 -25.34 23.35 8.03
N LEU A 500 -24.65 22.36 7.48
CA LEU A 500 -24.83 21.94 6.07
C LEU A 500 -26.21 21.32 5.80
N CYS A 501 -26.80 20.67 6.79
CA CYS A 501 -28.17 20.14 6.68
C CYS A 501 -29.22 21.25 6.68
N GLU A 502 -29.00 22.30 7.46
CA GLU A 502 -29.93 23.44 7.64
C GLU A 502 -29.80 24.49 6.54
N ASP A 503 -28.62 24.63 5.94
CA ASP A 503 -28.30 25.63 4.91
C ASP A 503 -27.74 24.93 3.64
N ALA A 504 -28.66 24.62 2.72
CA ALA A 504 -28.30 23.97 1.45
C ALA A 504 -27.56 24.92 0.49
N GLU A 505 -27.81 26.25 0.57
CA GLU A 505 -27.11 27.24 -0.27
C GLU A 505 -25.62 27.32 0.12
N ARG A 506 -25.38 27.35 1.43
CA ARG A 506 -24.01 27.29 1.97
C ARG A 506 -23.29 25.99 1.55
N ALA A 507 -23.97 24.85 1.65
CA ALA A 507 -23.38 23.56 1.22
C ALA A 507 -23.00 23.59 -0.26
N ALA A 508 -23.85 24.14 -1.13
CA ALA A 508 -23.58 24.31 -2.56
C ALA A 508 -22.39 25.26 -2.82
N HIS A 509 -22.32 26.37 -2.09
CA HIS A 509 -21.21 27.33 -2.20
C HIS A 509 -19.87 26.68 -1.82
N LEU A 510 -19.82 25.98 -0.68
CA LEU A 510 -18.62 25.27 -0.22
C LEU A 510 -18.18 24.18 -1.20
N LEU A 511 -19.12 23.50 -1.85
CA LEU A 511 -18.80 22.50 -2.87
C LEU A 511 -18.04 23.12 -4.07
N VAL A 512 -18.50 24.30 -4.53
CA VAL A 512 -17.83 25.04 -5.62
C VAL A 512 -16.43 25.51 -5.19
N GLU A 513 -16.30 26.07 -3.98
CA GLU A 513 -15.01 26.50 -3.45
C GLU A 513 -14.02 25.33 -3.28
N GLN A 514 -14.49 24.20 -2.76
CA GLN A 514 -13.66 23.00 -2.60
C GLN A 514 -13.20 22.44 -3.95
N ARG A 515 -14.06 22.48 -4.99
CA ARG A 515 -13.70 22.13 -6.36
C ARG A 515 -12.51 22.97 -6.85
N GLY A 516 -12.54 24.29 -6.63
CA GLY A 516 -11.44 25.19 -6.99
C GLY A 516 -10.13 24.81 -6.28
N LYS A 517 -10.21 24.33 -5.04
CA LYS A 517 -9.04 23.88 -4.28
C LYS A 517 -8.49 22.56 -4.79
N VAL A 518 -9.36 21.61 -5.15
CA VAL A 518 -8.98 20.35 -5.78
C VAL A 518 -8.33 20.59 -7.15
N ASP A 519 -8.87 21.53 -7.94
CA ASP A 519 -8.31 21.90 -9.24
C ASP A 519 -6.90 22.51 -9.09
N ALA A 520 -6.71 23.43 -8.15
CA ALA A 520 -5.40 24.00 -7.85
C ALA A 520 -4.36 22.94 -7.43
N PHE A 521 -4.80 21.89 -6.72
CA PHE A 521 -3.93 20.76 -6.40
C PHE A 521 -3.64 19.88 -7.63
N ALA A 522 -4.62 19.69 -8.51
CA ALA A 522 -4.48 18.91 -9.74
C ALA A 522 -3.59 19.60 -10.79
N ASP A 523 -3.43 20.93 -10.71
CA ASP A 523 -2.51 21.72 -11.55
C ASP A 523 -1.02 21.54 -11.16
N LEU A 524 -0.74 20.94 -10.00
CA LEU A 524 0.63 20.58 -9.62
C LEU A 524 1.19 19.48 -10.56
N PRO A 525 2.53 19.35 -10.66
CA PRO A 525 3.14 18.28 -11.46
C PRO A 525 2.54 16.91 -11.16
N ARG A 526 2.24 16.14 -12.20
CA ARG A 526 1.61 14.82 -12.07
C ARG A 526 2.65 13.73 -11.88
N ALA A 527 2.39 12.83 -10.97
CA ALA A 527 3.30 11.70 -10.69
C ALA A 527 3.47 10.78 -11.93
N ARG A 528 2.42 10.62 -12.75
CA ARG A 528 2.52 9.86 -14.00
C ARG A 528 3.53 10.46 -14.97
N ASP A 529 3.53 11.79 -15.15
CA ASP A 529 4.43 12.45 -16.10
C ASP A 529 5.87 12.42 -15.59
N TRP A 530 6.08 12.66 -14.30
CA TRP A 530 7.38 12.53 -13.65
C TRP A 530 7.94 11.12 -13.77
N THR A 531 7.12 10.09 -13.48
CA THR A 531 7.54 8.69 -13.54
C THR A 531 7.82 8.24 -14.98
N ARG A 532 6.99 8.66 -15.94
CA ARG A 532 7.21 8.37 -17.38
C ARG A 532 8.56 8.91 -17.83
N TYR A 533 8.83 10.19 -17.56
CA TYR A 533 10.13 10.80 -17.89
C TYR A 533 11.30 10.05 -17.23
N LEU A 534 11.16 9.65 -15.96
CA LEU A 534 12.18 8.88 -15.25
C LEU A 534 12.47 7.55 -15.96
N TYR A 535 11.43 6.79 -16.31
CA TYR A 535 11.60 5.47 -16.92
C TYR A 535 12.05 5.51 -18.37
N GLU A 536 11.62 6.49 -19.16
CA GLU A 536 12.14 6.72 -20.52
C GLU A 536 13.65 7.00 -20.48
N ARG A 537 14.12 7.78 -19.52
CA ARG A 537 15.54 8.02 -19.29
C ARG A 537 16.29 6.77 -18.84
N TRP A 538 15.68 5.91 -18.04
CA TRP A 538 16.27 4.62 -17.68
C TRP A 538 16.28 3.61 -18.81
N ALA A 539 15.33 3.69 -19.72
CA ALA A 539 15.24 2.83 -20.89
C ALA A 539 16.23 3.23 -22.01
N SER A 540 16.62 4.51 -22.08
CA SER A 540 17.66 4.98 -22.99
C SER A 540 19.04 4.45 -22.56
#